data_fe08e00280e508bccbd94b5b702da721
#
_entry.id   fe08e00280e508bccbd94b5b702da721
#
_cell.length_a   1.000
_cell.length_b   1.000
_cell.length_c   1.000
_cell.angle_alpha   90.00
_cell.angle_beta   90.00
_cell.angle_gamma   90.00
#
_symmetry.space_group_name_H-M   'P 1'
#
loop_
_entity.id
_entity.type
_entity.pdbx_description
1 polymer ?
#
loop_
_entity_poly.entity_id
_entity_poly.type
_entity_poly.pdbx_seq_one_letter_code
_entity_poly.pdbx_strand_id
1 'polypeptide(L)'
;RVRYYPSVSLSSDDAWSLNSFVVTGESFASSHNTFDSDTSDYLYARRLYLRYEFSDGKMEAGIIPTYKGRVSSSGLSKDGWIKGMRSVYALQEDSEIELVIGELDDTNANSAFDSFHQLNYVELEYSAKMGQTHSYEVSIERMTDNNFIRGEYRFQYTPSQTLFIETIQQLSSSSSKFVIGLSGRTSVGNYPLSYFSHYSYVSEGFGPRGELTEDFLGMGHGASAEISGDITLIDD
;
A
#
# COMPACT_ATOMS: atom_id res chain seq x y z
N ARG A 1 8.08 -0.96 19.42
CA ARG A 1 7.69 -0.01 18.37
C ARG A 1 6.32 0.57 18.69
N VAL A 2 6.23 1.89 18.73
CA VAL A 2 4.96 2.59 18.87
C VAL A 2 4.54 3.12 17.50
N ARG A 3 3.28 2.89 17.14
CA ARG A 3 2.63 3.45 15.94
C ARG A 3 1.46 4.28 16.39
N TYR A 4 1.35 5.50 15.89
CA TYR A 4 0.28 6.40 16.23
C TYR A 4 -0.29 7.02 14.94
N TYR A 5 -1.62 7.04 14.82
CA TYR A 5 -2.33 7.52 13.66
C TYR A 5 -3.27 8.67 14.08
N PRO A 6 -2.74 9.88 14.31
CA PRO A 6 -3.56 11.01 14.67
C PRO A 6 -4.37 11.50 13.48
N SER A 7 -5.63 11.83 13.73
CA SER A 7 -6.52 12.49 12.79
C SER A 7 -7.26 13.61 13.51
N VAL A 8 -7.32 14.78 12.88
CA VAL A 8 -8.00 15.96 13.41
C VAL A 8 -8.97 16.46 12.36
N SER A 9 -10.26 16.52 12.74
CA SER A 9 -11.27 17.17 11.89
C SER A 9 -11.02 18.69 11.86
N LEU A 10 -11.09 19.28 10.66
CA LEU A 10 -10.87 20.71 10.42
C LEU A 10 -12.18 21.44 10.11
N SER A 11 -13.28 20.72 9.92
CA SER A 11 -14.58 21.28 9.59
C SER A 11 -15.67 20.67 10.48
N SER A 12 -16.76 21.40 10.65
CA SER A 12 -17.88 20.97 11.49
C SER A 12 -18.70 19.82 10.90
N ASP A 13 -18.57 19.58 9.61
CA ASP A 13 -19.21 18.50 8.84
C ASP A 13 -18.29 17.29 8.61
N ASP A 14 -17.11 17.30 9.25
CA ASP A 14 -16.06 16.29 9.14
C ASP A 14 -15.53 16.05 7.70
N ALA A 15 -15.91 16.92 6.75
CA ALA A 15 -15.47 16.77 5.38
C ALA A 15 -13.95 16.97 5.21
N TRP A 16 -13.35 17.80 6.07
CA TRP A 16 -11.91 18.08 6.05
C TRP A 16 -11.21 17.49 7.27
N SER A 17 -10.13 16.77 7.05
CA SER A 17 -9.29 16.25 8.13
C SER A 17 -7.80 16.35 7.82
N LEU A 18 -7.00 16.61 8.85
CA LEU A 18 -5.54 16.47 8.82
C LEU A 18 -5.17 15.14 9.44
N ASN A 19 -4.45 14.34 8.68
CA ASN A 19 -4.09 12.99 9.05
C ASN A 19 -2.58 12.81 9.09
N SER A 20 -2.09 12.02 10.04
CA SER A 20 -0.68 11.71 10.15
C SER A 20 -0.46 10.23 10.49
N PHE A 21 0.73 9.75 10.26
CA PHE A 21 1.25 8.50 10.78
C PHE A 21 2.62 8.75 11.40
N VAL A 22 2.72 8.52 12.68
CA VAL A 22 3.93 8.71 13.48
C VAL A 22 4.39 7.37 14.02
N VAL A 23 5.68 7.11 13.95
CA VAL A 23 6.30 5.86 14.39
C VAL A 23 7.60 6.16 15.13
N THR A 24 7.96 5.29 16.09
CA THR A 24 9.28 5.35 16.72
C THR A 24 10.36 4.95 15.72
N GLY A 25 11.46 5.70 15.67
CA GLY A 25 12.62 5.45 14.83
C GLY A 25 13.12 6.73 14.15
N GLU A 26 14.33 6.71 13.69
CA GLU A 26 15.05 7.86 13.15
C GLU A 26 14.84 8.06 11.63
N SER A 27 14.49 6.99 10.94
CA SER A 27 14.32 7.00 9.49
C SER A 27 13.22 6.06 9.04
N PHE A 28 12.86 6.16 7.78
CA PHE A 28 11.92 5.26 7.14
C PHE A 28 12.32 3.78 7.27
N ALA A 29 13.62 3.48 7.09
CA ALA A 29 14.17 2.13 7.17
C ALA A 29 14.15 1.54 8.59
N SER A 30 14.17 2.37 9.64
CA SER A 30 14.17 1.91 11.05
C SER A 30 12.83 1.31 11.50
N SER A 31 11.85 1.27 10.63
CA SER A 31 10.51 0.77 10.93
C SER A 31 10.43 -0.71 11.30
N HIS A 32 11.42 -1.49 10.94
CA HIS A 32 11.41 -2.94 11.11
C HIS A 32 12.26 -3.43 12.29
N ASN A 33 13.14 -2.62 12.83
CA ASN A 33 14.05 -3.00 13.90
C ASN A 33 13.92 -2.09 15.10
N THR A 34 13.33 -2.57 16.17
CA THR A 34 12.71 -1.75 17.20
C THR A 34 13.30 -1.89 18.60
N PHE A 35 14.32 -2.70 18.76
CA PHE A 35 14.92 -2.96 20.07
C PHE A 35 16.38 -2.50 20.18
N ASP A 36 16.87 -1.75 19.19
CA ASP A 36 18.16 -1.11 19.31
C ASP A 36 17.99 0.20 20.09
N SER A 37 18.86 0.44 21.07
CA SER A 37 18.76 1.54 22.03
C SER A 37 18.72 2.92 21.38
N ASP A 38 19.28 3.07 20.19
CA ASP A 38 19.42 4.37 19.51
C ASP A 38 18.25 4.72 18.60
N THR A 39 17.35 3.77 18.29
CA THR A 39 16.24 3.98 17.35
C THR A 39 14.87 4.16 18.02
N SER A 40 14.76 3.87 19.30
CA SER A 40 13.49 3.97 20.05
C SER A 40 13.17 5.36 20.58
N ASP A 41 14.14 6.25 20.62
CA ASP A 41 14.04 7.54 21.31
C ASP A 41 13.46 8.66 20.42
N TYR A 42 13.27 8.39 19.13
CA TYR A 42 12.78 9.38 18.17
C TYR A 42 11.38 9.03 17.66
N LEU A 43 10.57 10.04 17.48
CA LEU A 43 9.30 9.97 16.76
C LEU A 43 9.51 10.50 15.34
N TYR A 44 9.19 9.68 14.38
CA TYR A 44 9.27 10.00 12.96
C TYR A 44 7.88 10.05 12.32
N ALA A 45 7.52 11.19 11.75
CA ALA A 45 6.28 11.34 11.01
C ALA A 45 6.49 10.86 9.57
N ARG A 46 5.83 9.76 9.20
CA ARG A 46 5.94 9.16 7.87
C ARG A 46 4.89 9.64 6.90
N ARG A 47 3.73 10.06 7.41
CA ARG A 47 2.65 10.64 6.63
C ARG A 47 2.19 11.91 7.29
N LEU A 48 1.89 12.87 6.46
CA LEU A 48 1.16 14.07 6.85
C LEU A 48 0.39 14.53 5.62
N TYR A 49 -0.92 14.46 5.67
CA TYR A 49 -1.75 14.83 4.54
C TYR A 49 -3.09 15.40 4.97
N LEU A 50 -3.59 16.29 4.15
CA LEU A 50 -4.94 16.81 4.22
C LEU A 50 -5.86 15.89 3.41
N ARG A 51 -7.03 15.57 3.95
CA ARG A 51 -8.08 14.82 3.27
C ARG A 51 -9.35 15.67 3.21
N TYR A 52 -9.98 15.63 2.05
CA TYR A 52 -11.33 16.11 1.81
C TYR A 52 -12.21 14.93 1.38
N GLU A 53 -13.29 14.67 2.10
CA GLU A 53 -14.28 13.64 1.79
C GLU A 53 -15.55 14.29 1.25
N PHE A 54 -16.12 13.71 0.20
CA PHE A 54 -17.36 14.12 -0.41
C PHE A 54 -18.22 12.86 -0.71
N SER A 55 -19.47 13.04 -1.14
CA SER A 55 -20.45 11.94 -1.27
C SER A 55 -19.93 10.70 -2.01
N ASP A 56 -19.19 10.90 -3.08
CA ASP A 56 -18.79 9.84 -3.99
C ASP A 56 -17.27 9.60 -3.99
N GLY A 57 -16.53 10.15 -3.02
CA GLY A 57 -15.11 9.94 -3.00
C GLY A 57 -14.33 10.79 -2.01
N LYS A 58 -13.03 10.88 -2.26
CA LYS A 58 -12.10 11.65 -1.45
C LYS A 58 -10.94 12.20 -2.26
N MET A 59 -10.37 13.29 -1.76
CA MET A 59 -9.11 13.85 -2.24
C MET A 59 -8.14 13.96 -1.08
N GLU A 60 -6.87 13.69 -1.33
CA GLU A 60 -5.79 13.73 -0.36
C GLU A 60 -4.61 14.50 -0.94
N ALA A 61 -3.93 15.30 -0.12
CA ALA A 61 -2.74 16.05 -0.52
C ALA A 61 -1.72 16.11 0.61
N GLY A 62 -0.43 15.94 0.29
CA GLY A 62 0.67 15.89 1.25
C GLY A 62 1.54 14.65 1.06
N ILE A 63 2.11 14.12 2.13
CA ILE A 63 2.72 12.79 2.12
C ILE A 63 1.60 11.76 2.31
N ILE A 64 1.14 11.21 1.18
CA ILE A 64 -0.10 10.44 1.11
C ILE A 64 0.12 8.93 1.24
N PRO A 65 -0.88 8.19 1.76
CA PRO A 65 -0.92 6.75 1.68
C PRO A 65 -1.44 6.32 0.31
N THR A 66 -0.61 5.68 -0.50
CA THR A 66 -1.06 5.03 -1.73
C THR A 66 -1.07 3.53 -1.49
N TYR A 67 -2.18 2.88 -1.56
CA TYR A 67 -2.31 1.47 -1.25
C TYR A 67 -2.74 0.69 -2.47
N LYS A 68 -1.84 -0.12 -3.02
CA LYS A 68 -2.00 -0.82 -4.29
C LYS A 68 -1.81 -2.32 -4.15
N GLY A 69 -2.83 -3.07 -4.49
CA GLY A 69 -2.78 -4.51 -4.48
C GLY A 69 -2.49 -5.15 -3.13
N ARG A 70 -2.22 -6.43 -3.11
CA ARG A 70 -1.90 -7.16 -1.89
C ARG A 70 -0.42 -7.35 -1.64
N VAL A 71 0.36 -7.45 -2.68
CA VAL A 71 1.78 -7.76 -2.60
C VAL A 71 2.61 -6.56 -3.07
N SER A 72 2.33 -6.03 -4.22
CA SER A 72 3.12 -4.93 -4.78
C SER A 72 2.89 -3.59 -4.07
N SER A 73 1.80 -3.46 -3.33
CA SER A 73 1.52 -2.27 -2.53
C SER A 73 2.44 -2.09 -1.34
N SER A 74 3.11 -3.14 -0.93
CA SER A 74 3.82 -3.12 0.34
C SER A 74 4.95 -2.10 0.36
N GLY A 75 5.62 -1.88 -0.76
CA GLY A 75 6.72 -0.93 -0.83
C GLY A 75 6.30 0.51 -1.09
N LEU A 76 5.26 0.74 -1.87
CA LEU A 76 4.96 2.09 -2.34
C LEU A 76 4.08 2.91 -1.41
N SER A 77 3.26 2.28 -0.62
CA SER A 77 2.11 3.02 -0.13
C SER A 77 1.82 2.96 1.35
N LYS A 78 2.17 1.88 2.02
CA LYS A 78 1.80 1.73 3.44
C LYS A 78 2.33 2.84 4.33
N ASP A 79 3.45 3.40 3.97
CA ASP A 79 4.21 4.26 4.85
C ASP A 79 4.37 5.71 4.34
N GLY A 80 3.70 6.05 3.24
CA GLY A 80 3.75 7.41 2.71
C GLY A 80 5.01 7.69 1.89
N TRP A 81 5.15 7.03 0.77
CA TRP A 81 6.31 7.19 -0.12
C TRP A 81 6.14 8.31 -1.15
N ILE A 82 4.96 8.86 -1.25
CA ILE A 82 4.62 9.85 -2.28
C ILE A 82 4.24 11.16 -1.62
N LYS A 83 4.99 12.21 -1.92
CA LYS A 83 4.53 13.57 -1.72
C LYS A 83 3.67 13.93 -2.92
N GLY A 84 2.37 14.11 -2.74
CA GLY A 84 1.50 14.24 -3.89
C GLY A 84 0.05 14.50 -3.58
N MET A 85 -0.74 14.23 -4.59
CA MET A 85 -2.20 14.29 -4.53
C MET A 85 -2.78 12.94 -4.94
N ARG A 86 -3.85 12.54 -4.28
CA ARG A 86 -4.63 11.36 -4.57
C ARG A 86 -6.10 11.76 -4.65
N SER A 87 -6.79 11.27 -5.67
CA SER A 87 -8.24 11.39 -5.81
C SER A 87 -8.83 10.02 -6.04
N VAL A 88 -9.81 9.65 -5.23
CA VAL A 88 -10.60 8.42 -5.38
C VAL A 88 -12.04 8.82 -5.62
N TYR A 89 -12.64 8.28 -6.65
CA TYR A 89 -14.02 8.55 -7.03
C TYR A 89 -14.77 7.23 -7.30
N ALA A 90 -15.87 7.02 -6.59
CA ALA A 90 -16.78 5.90 -6.82
C ALA A 90 -17.58 6.16 -8.09
N LEU A 91 -17.42 5.30 -9.09
CA LEU A 91 -18.17 5.37 -10.34
C LEU A 91 -19.54 4.72 -10.20
N GLN A 92 -19.58 3.62 -9.43
CA GLN A 92 -20.77 2.85 -9.10
C GLN A 92 -20.59 2.23 -7.73
N GLU A 93 -21.61 1.59 -7.17
CA GLU A 93 -21.55 0.95 -5.84
C GLU A 93 -20.37 0.00 -5.65
N ASP A 94 -19.96 -0.70 -6.71
CA ASP A 94 -18.90 -1.70 -6.69
C ASP A 94 -17.66 -1.34 -7.53
N SER A 95 -17.51 -0.08 -7.94
CA SER A 95 -16.37 0.32 -8.77
C SER A 95 -15.88 1.73 -8.46
N GLU A 96 -14.58 1.91 -8.53
CA GLU A 96 -13.93 3.20 -8.29
C GLU A 96 -12.78 3.44 -9.28
N ILE A 97 -12.47 4.70 -9.44
CA ILE A 97 -11.29 5.17 -10.15
C ILE A 97 -10.41 5.95 -9.19
N GLU A 98 -9.12 5.73 -9.27
CA GLU A 98 -8.12 6.42 -8.47
C GLU A 98 -7.08 7.07 -9.36
N LEU A 99 -6.76 8.33 -9.09
CA LEU A 99 -5.66 9.06 -9.68
C LEU A 99 -4.68 9.47 -8.59
N VAL A 100 -3.41 9.13 -8.77
CA VAL A 100 -2.30 9.57 -7.92
C VAL A 100 -1.30 10.31 -8.77
N ILE A 101 -0.85 11.48 -8.31
CA ILE A 101 0.24 12.24 -8.92
C ILE A 101 1.18 12.73 -7.83
N GLY A 102 2.47 12.69 -8.04
CA GLY A 102 3.41 13.15 -7.01
C GLY A 102 4.89 12.93 -7.31
N GLU A 103 5.63 13.07 -6.26
CA GLU A 103 7.07 12.96 -6.17
C GLU A 103 7.43 11.81 -5.21
N LEU A 104 8.27 10.89 -5.65
CA LEU A 104 8.66 9.71 -4.88
C LEU A 104 9.82 9.99 -3.90
N ASP A 105 10.66 10.97 -4.20
CA ASP A 105 11.93 11.15 -3.50
C ASP A 105 11.83 12.01 -2.24
N ASP A 106 10.76 12.79 -2.09
CA ASP A 106 10.54 13.66 -0.93
C ASP A 106 9.44 13.12 -0.02
N THR A 107 9.84 12.33 0.97
CA THR A 107 8.94 11.74 1.97
C THR A 107 9.03 12.40 3.33
N ASN A 108 9.60 13.60 3.41
CA ASN A 108 9.71 14.35 4.66
C ASN A 108 8.38 15.04 5.00
N ALA A 109 7.83 14.74 6.17
CA ALA A 109 6.58 15.36 6.63
C ALA A 109 6.65 16.89 6.74
N ASN A 110 7.83 17.47 6.96
CA ASN A 110 8.01 18.92 7.00
C ASN A 110 7.80 19.61 5.65
N SER A 111 8.00 18.88 4.54
CA SER A 111 7.80 19.35 3.18
C SER A 111 6.48 18.87 2.54
N ALA A 112 5.59 18.29 3.34
CA ALA A 112 4.36 17.66 2.87
C ALA A 112 3.48 18.55 1.99
N PHE A 113 3.50 19.86 2.24
CA PHE A 113 2.70 20.87 1.53
C PHE A 113 3.52 21.84 0.68
N ASP A 114 4.82 21.60 0.54
CA ASP A 114 5.66 22.36 -0.35
C ASP A 114 5.37 22.01 -1.82
N SER A 115 5.70 22.91 -2.72
CA SER A 115 5.60 22.66 -4.16
C SER A 115 6.45 21.46 -4.58
N PHE A 116 6.01 20.75 -5.62
CA PHE A 116 6.78 19.66 -6.20
C PHE A 116 8.07 20.19 -6.84
N HIS A 117 9.17 19.50 -6.58
CA HIS A 117 10.43 19.74 -7.28
C HIS A 117 10.47 18.98 -8.61
N GLN A 118 9.92 17.77 -8.59
CA GLN A 118 9.87 16.89 -9.75
C GLN A 118 8.58 16.06 -9.70
N LEU A 119 7.87 16.01 -10.81
CA LEU A 119 6.71 15.12 -10.94
C LEU A 119 7.17 13.81 -11.59
N ASN A 120 7.48 12.81 -10.78
CA ASN A 120 8.05 11.55 -11.24
C ASN A 120 7.16 10.32 -10.95
N TYR A 121 5.95 10.55 -10.43
CA TYR A 121 4.95 9.51 -10.24
C TYR A 121 3.56 9.96 -10.72
N VAL A 122 2.96 9.16 -11.59
CA VAL A 122 1.55 9.30 -12.01
C VAL A 122 0.96 7.91 -12.13
N GLU A 123 -0.21 7.68 -11.53
CA GLU A 123 -0.96 6.44 -11.67
C GLU A 123 -2.45 6.71 -11.85
N LEU A 124 -3.04 5.98 -12.78
CA LEU A 124 -4.49 5.88 -12.95
C LEU A 124 -4.89 4.43 -12.76
N GLU A 125 -5.76 4.18 -11.78
CA GLU A 125 -6.27 2.85 -11.46
C GLU A 125 -7.79 2.81 -11.57
N TYR A 126 -8.29 1.70 -12.04
CA TYR A 126 -9.68 1.31 -11.96
C TYR A 126 -9.80 0.01 -11.17
N SER A 127 -10.71 -0.03 -10.21
CA SER A 127 -11.01 -1.22 -9.43
C SER A 127 -12.52 -1.52 -9.45
N ALA A 128 -12.87 -2.79 -9.45
CA ALA A 128 -14.26 -3.21 -9.38
C ALA A 128 -14.44 -4.59 -8.74
N LYS A 129 -15.66 -4.79 -8.21
CA LYS A 129 -16.15 -6.09 -7.80
C LYS A 129 -17.06 -6.66 -8.88
N MET A 130 -16.98 -7.95 -9.09
CA MET A 130 -17.87 -8.73 -9.94
C MET A 130 -18.62 -9.75 -9.08
N GLY A 131 -19.81 -9.37 -8.64
CA GLY A 131 -20.57 -10.13 -7.68
C GLY A 131 -19.91 -10.14 -6.29
N GLN A 132 -20.17 -11.19 -5.51
CA GLN A 132 -19.73 -11.26 -4.11
C GLN A 132 -18.32 -11.87 -3.92
N THR A 133 -17.80 -12.54 -4.94
CA THR A 133 -16.61 -13.39 -4.79
C THR A 133 -15.43 -12.97 -5.65
N HIS A 134 -15.62 -12.05 -6.59
CA HIS A 134 -14.56 -11.64 -7.51
C HIS A 134 -14.30 -10.15 -7.39
N SER A 135 -13.03 -9.75 -7.49
CA SER A 135 -12.64 -8.36 -7.66
C SER A 135 -11.39 -8.25 -8.51
N TYR A 136 -11.22 -7.12 -9.15
CA TYR A 136 -10.05 -6.83 -9.96
C TYR A 136 -9.64 -5.37 -9.85
N GLU A 137 -8.37 -5.14 -10.10
CA GLU A 137 -7.76 -3.83 -10.23
C GLU A 137 -6.92 -3.80 -11.50
N VAL A 138 -6.96 -2.70 -12.22
CA VAL A 138 -6.10 -2.45 -13.39
C VAL A 138 -5.58 -1.04 -13.31
N SER A 139 -4.27 -0.86 -13.44
CA SER A 139 -3.66 0.47 -13.46
C SER A 139 -2.63 0.65 -14.56
N ILE A 140 -2.46 1.91 -14.96
CA ILE A 140 -1.33 2.39 -15.75
C ILE A 140 -0.56 3.35 -14.86
N GLU A 141 0.76 3.18 -14.84
CA GLU A 141 1.64 3.87 -13.91
C GLU A 141 2.87 4.39 -14.64
N ARG A 142 3.25 5.63 -14.37
CA ARG A 142 4.58 6.15 -14.66
C ARG A 142 5.32 6.34 -13.35
N MET A 143 6.46 5.68 -13.23
CA MET A 143 7.34 5.78 -12.07
C MET A 143 8.74 6.13 -12.55
N THR A 144 9.22 7.32 -12.16
CA THR A 144 10.44 7.90 -12.71
C THR A 144 10.38 7.94 -14.25
N ASP A 145 11.28 7.28 -14.93
CA ASP A 145 11.34 7.24 -16.41
C ASP A 145 10.67 5.99 -17.02
N ASN A 146 10.04 5.16 -16.22
CA ASN A 146 9.45 3.90 -16.65
C ASN A 146 7.92 3.95 -16.60
N ASN A 147 7.31 3.28 -17.58
CA ASN A 147 5.85 3.11 -17.62
C ASN A 147 5.51 1.65 -17.39
N PHE A 148 4.45 1.41 -16.60
CA PHE A 148 3.98 0.09 -16.25
C PHE A 148 2.48 -0.04 -16.48
N ILE A 149 2.04 -1.26 -16.71
CA ILE A 149 0.65 -1.68 -16.59
C ILE A 149 0.58 -2.75 -15.54
N ARG A 150 -0.40 -2.66 -14.65
CA ARG A 150 -0.65 -3.60 -13.57
C ARG A 150 -2.07 -4.15 -13.68
N GLY A 151 -2.21 -5.42 -13.36
CA GLY A 151 -3.51 -6.06 -13.16
C GLY A 151 -3.46 -6.97 -11.96
N GLU A 152 -4.47 -6.89 -11.10
CA GLU A 152 -4.70 -7.83 -10.00
C GLU A 152 -6.10 -8.40 -10.08
N TYR A 153 -6.23 -9.69 -9.82
CA TYR A 153 -7.49 -10.38 -9.73
C TYR A 153 -7.55 -11.18 -8.44
N ARG A 154 -8.69 -11.09 -7.74
CA ARG A 154 -8.95 -11.79 -6.48
C ARG A 154 -10.20 -12.64 -6.62
N PHE A 155 -10.10 -13.86 -6.14
CA PHE A 155 -11.22 -14.79 -6.06
C PHE A 155 -11.39 -15.27 -4.63
N GLN A 156 -12.49 -14.89 -4.01
CA GLN A 156 -12.90 -15.37 -2.70
C GLN A 156 -13.64 -16.71 -2.87
N TYR A 157 -12.91 -17.81 -2.76
CA TYR A 157 -13.47 -19.15 -2.95
C TYR A 157 -14.19 -19.72 -1.72
N THR A 158 -13.94 -19.15 -0.54
CA THR A 158 -14.77 -19.30 0.68
C THR A 158 -14.92 -17.95 1.37
N PRO A 159 -15.86 -17.81 2.32
CA PRO A 159 -16.01 -16.55 3.06
C PRO A 159 -14.75 -16.07 3.80
N SER A 160 -13.83 -16.98 4.08
CA SER A 160 -12.60 -16.70 4.83
C SER A 160 -11.31 -16.81 4.02
N GLN A 161 -11.39 -17.16 2.73
CA GLN A 161 -10.20 -17.49 1.95
C GLN A 161 -10.25 -16.84 0.56
N THR A 162 -9.15 -16.23 0.16
CA THR A 162 -9.00 -15.51 -1.10
C THR A 162 -7.74 -15.95 -1.83
N LEU A 163 -7.90 -16.39 -3.06
CA LEU A 163 -6.82 -16.54 -4.04
C LEU A 163 -6.63 -15.19 -4.77
N PHE A 164 -5.39 -14.79 -5.03
CA PHE A 164 -5.10 -13.61 -5.82
C PHE A 164 -3.98 -13.87 -6.81
N ILE A 165 -4.04 -13.16 -7.92
CA ILE A 165 -3.04 -13.16 -8.98
C ILE A 165 -2.76 -11.70 -9.31
N GLU A 166 -1.49 -11.30 -9.37
CA GLU A 166 -1.06 -9.98 -9.79
C GLU A 166 -0.03 -10.11 -10.92
N THR A 167 -0.10 -9.22 -11.87
CA THR A 167 0.90 -9.09 -12.93
C THR A 167 1.21 -7.61 -13.15
N ILE A 168 2.49 -7.30 -13.29
CA ILE A 168 2.96 -5.96 -13.62
C ILE A 168 3.92 -6.10 -14.81
N GLN A 169 3.68 -5.35 -15.86
CA GLN A 169 4.50 -5.32 -17.07
C GLN A 169 5.08 -3.94 -17.28
N GLN A 170 6.39 -3.85 -17.44
CA GLN A 170 7.04 -2.62 -17.90
C GLN A 170 6.81 -2.45 -19.41
N LEU A 171 6.30 -1.29 -19.82
CA LEU A 171 5.90 -1.08 -21.22
C LEU A 171 7.07 -0.81 -22.17
N SER A 172 8.19 -0.34 -21.64
CA SER A 172 9.42 -0.04 -22.41
C SER A 172 10.36 -1.23 -22.57
N SER A 173 10.07 -2.34 -21.90
CA SER A 173 10.89 -3.55 -21.93
C SER A 173 10.02 -4.82 -21.83
N SER A 174 10.66 -5.98 -21.92
CA SER A 174 9.99 -7.27 -21.64
C SER A 174 9.95 -7.63 -20.15
N SER A 175 10.40 -6.71 -19.30
CA SER A 175 10.49 -6.98 -17.85
C SER A 175 9.12 -7.00 -17.21
N SER A 176 8.88 -8.00 -16.37
CA SER A 176 7.58 -8.24 -15.73
C SER A 176 7.73 -8.78 -14.31
N LYS A 177 6.70 -8.56 -13.51
CA LYS A 177 6.49 -9.21 -12.23
C LYS A 177 5.19 -10.00 -12.28
N PHE A 178 5.22 -11.20 -11.71
CA PHE A 178 4.05 -12.06 -11.54
C PHE A 178 3.98 -12.53 -10.10
N VAL A 179 2.78 -12.49 -9.51
CA VAL A 179 2.53 -12.98 -8.17
C VAL A 179 1.26 -13.82 -8.18
N ILE A 180 1.29 -14.94 -7.48
CA ILE A 180 0.11 -15.74 -7.14
C ILE A 180 0.14 -16.05 -5.66
N GLY A 181 -0.97 -15.88 -4.98
CA GLY A 181 -1.00 -16.13 -3.55
C GLY A 181 -2.37 -16.44 -3.00
N LEU A 182 -2.35 -16.80 -1.73
CA LEU A 182 -3.48 -17.23 -0.96
C LEU A 182 -3.47 -16.52 0.39
N SER A 183 -4.62 -15.99 0.78
CA SER A 183 -4.81 -15.44 2.12
C SER A 183 -6.08 -15.97 2.74
N GLY A 184 -6.11 -16.05 4.06
CA GLY A 184 -7.33 -16.49 4.71
C GLY A 184 -7.25 -16.49 6.23
N ARG A 185 -8.34 -16.97 6.81
CA ARG A 185 -8.48 -17.20 8.24
C ARG A 185 -8.82 -18.67 8.46
N THR A 186 -8.28 -19.23 9.52
CA THR A 186 -8.54 -20.58 9.99
C THR A 186 -8.50 -20.60 11.51
N SER A 187 -8.66 -21.75 12.12
CA SER A 187 -8.47 -21.92 13.57
C SER A 187 -7.74 -23.24 13.85
N VAL A 188 -6.90 -23.23 14.86
CA VAL A 188 -6.29 -24.42 15.42
C VAL A 188 -6.76 -24.57 16.86
N GLY A 189 -7.66 -25.52 17.08
CA GLY A 189 -8.42 -25.57 18.34
C GLY A 189 -9.29 -24.32 18.48
N ASN A 190 -9.10 -23.58 19.58
CA ASN A 190 -9.83 -22.35 19.87
C ASN A 190 -9.08 -21.07 19.41
N TYR A 191 -7.90 -21.20 18.81
CA TYR A 191 -7.09 -20.07 18.43
C TYR A 191 -7.35 -19.66 16.97
N PRO A 192 -7.87 -18.43 16.73
CA PRO A 192 -8.03 -17.91 15.38
C PRO A 192 -6.67 -17.57 14.79
N LEU A 193 -6.44 -18.00 13.56
CA LEU A 193 -5.22 -17.75 12.82
C LEU A 193 -5.55 -17.06 11.49
N SER A 194 -4.71 -16.12 11.11
CA SER A 194 -4.67 -15.56 9.75
C SER A 194 -3.42 -16.06 9.06
N TYR A 195 -3.54 -16.34 7.79
CA TYR A 195 -2.39 -16.72 6.97
C TYR A 195 -2.36 -15.92 5.66
N PHE A 196 -1.17 -15.73 5.17
CA PHE A 196 -0.86 -15.11 3.88
C PHE A 196 0.34 -15.83 3.28
N SER A 197 0.21 -16.30 2.05
CA SER A 197 1.32 -16.92 1.35
C SER A 197 1.28 -16.52 -0.12
N HIS A 198 2.45 -16.37 -0.72
CA HIS A 198 2.56 -16.07 -2.13
C HIS A 198 3.85 -16.64 -2.72
N TYR A 199 3.80 -16.88 -4.00
CA TYR A 199 4.93 -17.06 -4.87
C TYR A 199 5.02 -15.87 -5.81
N SER A 200 6.23 -15.36 -6.05
CA SER A 200 6.46 -14.30 -6.99
C SER A 200 7.65 -14.61 -7.92
N TYR A 201 7.58 -14.01 -9.10
CA TYR A 201 8.66 -13.94 -10.06
C TYR A 201 8.84 -12.49 -10.51
N VAL A 202 10.07 -12.01 -10.47
CA VAL A 202 10.45 -10.67 -10.95
C VAL A 202 11.57 -10.84 -11.95
N SER A 203 11.36 -10.36 -13.18
CA SER A 203 12.38 -10.42 -14.22
C SER A 203 13.51 -9.44 -13.96
N GLU A 204 14.69 -9.76 -14.48
CA GLU A 204 15.84 -8.87 -14.46
C GLU A 204 15.51 -7.54 -15.16
N GLY A 205 16.03 -6.43 -14.62
CA GLY A 205 15.80 -5.10 -15.17
C GLY A 205 14.41 -4.52 -14.99
N PHE A 206 13.62 -5.02 -14.04
CA PHE A 206 12.28 -4.52 -13.76
C PHE A 206 12.26 -3.07 -13.22
N GLY A 207 13.41 -2.58 -12.75
CA GLY A 207 13.61 -1.19 -12.36
C GLY A 207 12.99 -0.82 -11.01
N PRO A 208 12.67 0.46 -10.80
CA PRO A 208 12.31 1.00 -9.47
C PRO A 208 11.06 0.34 -8.88
N ARG A 209 10.16 -0.14 -9.71
CA ARG A 209 8.95 -0.85 -9.25
C ARG A 209 9.27 -2.12 -8.49
N GLY A 210 10.32 -2.84 -8.89
CA GLY A 210 10.81 -4.03 -8.19
C GLY A 210 11.54 -3.69 -6.90
N GLU A 211 12.30 -2.61 -6.89
CA GLU A 211 13.10 -2.20 -5.74
C GLU A 211 12.25 -1.66 -4.59
N LEU A 212 11.10 -1.05 -4.91
CA LEU A 212 10.18 -0.47 -3.94
C LEU A 212 9.15 -1.47 -3.39
N THR A 213 9.22 -2.73 -3.77
CA THR A 213 8.37 -3.76 -3.17
C THR A 213 9.02 -4.32 -1.92
N GLU A 214 8.27 -4.48 -0.84
CA GLU A 214 8.73 -5.17 0.39
C GLU A 214 8.95 -6.67 0.18
N ASP A 215 8.70 -7.17 -1.01
CA ASP A 215 9.12 -8.50 -1.38
C ASP A 215 10.64 -8.50 -1.34
N PHE A 216 11.21 -9.23 -0.42
CA PHE A 216 12.64 -9.46 -0.26
C PHE A 216 13.31 -10.08 -1.51
N LEU A 217 12.61 -10.11 -2.60
CA LEU A 217 12.99 -10.68 -3.88
C LEU A 217 13.19 -9.57 -4.87
N GLY A 218 14.39 -9.02 -4.89
CA GLY A 218 14.77 -8.02 -5.87
C GLY A 218 14.60 -8.52 -7.33
N MET A 219 14.92 -9.78 -7.60
CA MET A 219 14.80 -10.43 -8.91
C MET A 219 14.72 -11.95 -8.75
N GLY A 220 14.17 -12.64 -9.76
CA GLY A 220 14.07 -14.09 -9.79
C GLY A 220 12.81 -14.62 -9.14
N HIS A 221 12.91 -15.82 -8.61
CA HIS A 221 11.81 -16.56 -8.03
C HIS A 221 11.84 -16.51 -6.52
N GLY A 222 10.67 -16.36 -5.89
CA GLY A 222 10.58 -16.43 -4.48
C GLY A 222 9.22 -16.83 -3.94
N ALA A 223 9.21 -17.25 -2.70
CA ALA A 223 7.99 -17.60 -1.99
C ALA A 223 8.06 -17.07 -0.55
N SER A 224 6.92 -16.61 -0.05
CA SER A 224 6.76 -16.15 1.33
C SER A 224 5.51 -16.78 1.93
N ALA A 225 5.56 -17.04 3.24
CA ALA A 225 4.41 -17.45 4.01
C ALA A 225 4.44 -16.80 5.39
N GLU A 226 3.30 -16.27 5.79
CA GLU A 226 3.08 -15.67 7.11
C GLU A 226 1.88 -16.33 7.76
N ILE A 227 2.00 -16.62 9.05
CA ILE A 227 0.89 -17.05 9.91
C ILE A 227 0.90 -16.15 11.12
N SER A 228 -0.23 -15.56 11.43
CA SER A 228 -0.42 -14.70 12.59
C SER A 228 -1.67 -15.08 13.36
N GLY A 229 -1.65 -14.88 14.68
CA GLY A 229 -2.79 -15.16 15.54
C GLY A 229 -2.61 -14.55 16.92
N ASP A 230 -3.73 -14.33 17.59
CA ASP A 230 -3.76 -13.84 18.97
C ASP A 230 -3.85 -15.02 19.93
N ILE A 231 -2.91 -15.09 20.86
CA ILE A 231 -2.91 -16.09 21.92
C ILE A 231 -3.17 -15.36 23.25
N THR A 232 -4.31 -15.65 23.85
CA THR A 232 -4.59 -15.18 25.20
C THR A 232 -3.89 -16.13 26.18
N LEU A 233 -2.86 -15.63 26.84
CA LEU A 233 -2.08 -16.40 27.82
C LEU A 233 -2.66 -16.39 29.23
N ILE A 234 -3.70 -15.59 29.46
CA ILE A 234 -4.36 -15.44 30.76
C ILE A 234 -5.85 -15.54 30.49
N ASP A 235 -6.46 -16.61 30.97
CA ASP A 235 -7.91 -16.69 31.14
C ASP A 235 -8.23 -15.99 32.47
N ASP A 236 -9.00 -14.89 32.40
CA ASP A 236 -9.56 -14.22 33.59
C ASP A 236 -10.71 -15.03 34.16
#